data_002863282051b885521f55fe6d840283
#
_entry.id   002863282051b885521f55fe6d840283
#
_cell.length_a   1.000
_cell.length_b   1.000
_cell.length_c   1.000
_cell.angle_alpha   90.00
_cell.angle_beta   90.00
_cell.angle_gamma   90.00
#
_symmetry.space_group_name_H-M   'P 1'
#
loop_
_entity.id
_entity.type
_entity.pdbx_description
1 polymer ?
#
loop_
_entity_poly.entity_id
_entity_poly.type
_entity_poly.pdbx_seq_one_letter_code
_entity_poly.pdbx_strand_id
1 'polypeptide(L)'
;MTENAWEMIGDKWYYFDTKGHMLSNQWVGDYYVGRDGYMLKNTITPDNYVVGGDGKWDKRFSRELAEKAKNRNLYRSDISKYSEAYSITFGKRDEYNTALQLIETIYPEYNAVDNAKRAIKKIVDNQNSSNNPGEFRYSKYLMIQLLTDRKVSENSHSTYMFSEEEVNKAFAALRSEIDFSKFFKDQAIKSLQNIEHVYTISSKVNYEKYLAAKRFTKEEIDNAFNTVKIDFAYNAQRQAERLLKDYMSESSKLRIIKWLQNEDHFTKEEAEAGVNRLNYDFKINIRNWMNRHYIDNDSWEWAKLYSKNSIIRHLTDSDEFVESEVREVLAEYNINYTERARLRAIDILKNGKYSRSDLIKTLTDQWKFTKEEATNAVKDLKHENLID
;
A
#
# COMPACT_ATOMS: atom_id res chain seq x y z
N MET A 1 42.99 45.75 -44.58
CA MET A 1 41.63 45.20 -44.80
C MET A 1 41.80 43.69 -44.58
N THR A 2 41.04 43.06 -43.68
CA THR A 2 41.18 41.65 -43.42
C THR A 2 40.49 40.85 -44.52
N GLU A 3 41.24 39.94 -45.16
CA GLU A 3 40.78 39.15 -46.29
C GLU A 3 41.03 37.66 -46.02
N ASN A 4 40.05 36.81 -46.32
CA ASN A 4 40.07 35.35 -46.15
C ASN A 4 40.54 34.92 -44.76
N ALA A 5 40.03 35.61 -43.73
CA ALA A 5 40.45 35.37 -42.32
C ALA A 5 39.38 35.68 -41.28
N TRP A 6 39.53 35.07 -40.11
CA TRP A 6 38.79 35.43 -38.94
C TRP A 6 39.38 36.65 -38.26
N GLU A 7 38.52 37.58 -37.84
CA GLU A 7 38.86 38.72 -37.03
C GLU A 7 37.97 38.88 -35.83
N MET A 8 38.56 39.18 -34.69
CA MET A 8 37.82 39.45 -33.46
C MET A 8 37.52 40.92 -33.32
N ILE A 9 36.25 41.30 -33.39
CA ILE A 9 35.81 42.69 -33.30
C ILE A 9 34.97 42.78 -32.00
N GLY A 10 35.48 43.48 -31.01
CA GLY A 10 34.94 43.46 -29.66
C GLY A 10 35.18 42.09 -29.01
N ASP A 11 34.07 41.39 -28.64
CA ASP A 11 34.05 40.07 -28.03
C ASP A 11 33.54 38.97 -28.99
N LYS A 12 33.40 39.31 -30.31
CA LYS A 12 32.83 38.44 -31.32
C LYS A 12 33.77 38.18 -32.48
N TRP A 13 33.75 36.93 -33.01
CA TRP A 13 34.50 36.53 -34.17
C TRP A 13 33.67 36.71 -35.43
N TYR A 14 34.26 37.36 -36.45
CA TYR A 14 33.71 37.59 -37.79
C TYR A 14 34.66 37.00 -38.84
N TYR A 15 34.11 36.55 -39.95
CA TYR A 15 34.93 36.08 -41.08
C TYR A 15 34.76 36.98 -42.31
N PHE A 16 35.84 37.31 -42.89
CA PHE A 16 35.90 38.14 -44.13
C PHE A 16 36.36 37.29 -45.30
N ASP A 17 35.68 37.41 -46.45
CA ASP A 17 36.03 36.70 -47.67
C ASP A 17 37.32 37.29 -48.37
N THR A 18 37.66 36.70 -49.51
CA THR A 18 38.83 37.14 -50.30
C THR A 18 38.73 38.58 -50.88
N LYS A 19 37.58 39.23 -50.73
CA LYS A 19 37.30 40.60 -51.11
C LYS A 19 37.13 41.52 -49.89
N GLY A 20 37.33 41.02 -48.71
CA GLY A 20 37.13 41.75 -47.47
C GLY A 20 35.66 41.95 -47.07
N HIS A 21 34.72 41.24 -47.68
CA HIS A 21 33.31 41.29 -47.26
C HIS A 21 33.06 40.39 -46.11
N MET A 22 32.35 40.87 -45.07
CA MET A 22 31.91 40.08 -43.93
C MET A 22 30.86 39.03 -44.35
N LEU A 23 31.08 37.77 -44.00
CA LEU A 23 30.15 36.70 -44.27
C LEU A 23 29.04 36.63 -43.18
N SER A 24 27.84 36.19 -43.57
CA SER A 24 26.72 35.98 -42.68
C SER A 24 25.83 34.80 -43.11
N ASN A 25 25.11 34.19 -42.18
CA ASN A 25 24.18 33.06 -42.39
C ASN A 25 24.79 31.89 -43.16
N GLN A 26 26.02 31.52 -42.90
CA GLN A 26 26.69 30.41 -43.58
C GLN A 26 27.81 29.77 -42.77
N TRP A 27 28.21 28.59 -43.19
CA TRP A 27 29.36 27.87 -42.66
C TRP A 27 30.69 28.39 -43.23
N VAL A 28 31.65 28.48 -42.33
CA VAL A 28 33.06 28.72 -42.67
C VAL A 28 33.87 27.59 -42.03
N GLY A 29 34.15 26.56 -42.81
CA GLY A 29 34.67 25.31 -42.26
C GLY A 29 33.68 24.67 -41.24
N ASP A 30 34.16 24.41 -40.05
CA ASP A 30 33.34 23.83 -38.95
C ASP A 30 32.61 24.91 -38.11
N TYR A 31 32.66 26.19 -38.50
CA TYR A 31 32.07 27.33 -37.79
C TYR A 31 30.91 27.95 -38.56
N TYR A 32 29.86 28.36 -37.86
CA TYR A 32 28.71 29.04 -38.45
C TYR A 32 28.71 30.53 -38.09
N VAL A 33 28.69 31.42 -39.08
CA VAL A 33 28.43 32.83 -38.86
C VAL A 33 26.92 33.11 -38.98
N GLY A 34 26.35 33.73 -37.94
CA GLY A 34 24.94 34.03 -37.86
C GLY A 34 24.50 35.19 -38.76
N ARG A 35 23.23 35.60 -38.61
CA ARG A 35 22.64 36.71 -39.38
C ARG A 35 23.44 38.02 -39.25
N ASP A 36 23.94 38.28 -38.03
CA ASP A 36 24.67 39.51 -37.73
C ASP A 36 26.17 39.40 -38.04
N GLY A 37 26.60 38.33 -38.75
CA GLY A 37 27.96 38.09 -39.21
C GLY A 37 28.92 37.51 -38.19
N TYR A 38 28.56 37.42 -36.90
CA TYR A 38 29.44 36.83 -35.90
C TYR A 38 29.27 35.31 -35.75
N MET A 39 30.35 34.66 -35.33
CA MET A 39 30.38 33.21 -35.07
C MET A 39 29.44 32.84 -33.93
N LEU A 40 28.56 31.86 -34.18
CA LEU A 40 27.67 31.32 -33.17
C LEU A 40 28.41 30.38 -32.24
N LYS A 41 28.01 30.39 -30.94
CA LYS A 41 28.53 29.51 -29.88
C LYS A 41 27.39 29.01 -28.98
N ASN A 42 27.55 27.83 -28.42
CA ASN A 42 26.59 27.23 -27.44
C ASN A 42 25.13 27.35 -27.93
N THR A 43 24.87 26.97 -29.18
CA THR A 43 23.53 27.11 -29.75
C THR A 43 23.27 26.11 -30.88
N ILE A 44 22.03 26.10 -31.34
CA ILE A 44 21.61 25.35 -32.52
C ILE A 44 21.51 26.33 -33.69
N THR A 45 22.22 26.06 -34.78
CA THR A 45 22.21 26.86 -36.00
C THR A 45 20.84 26.83 -36.71
N PRO A 46 20.53 27.76 -37.61
CA PRO A 46 19.27 27.76 -38.36
C PRO A 46 18.99 26.47 -39.13
N ASP A 47 20.02 25.76 -39.58
CA ASP A 47 19.96 24.50 -40.33
C ASP A 47 20.10 23.23 -39.45
N ASN A 48 19.86 23.37 -38.14
CA ASN A 48 19.79 22.31 -37.12
C ASN A 48 21.11 21.58 -36.85
N TYR A 49 22.24 22.31 -36.83
CA TYR A 49 23.50 21.81 -36.31
C TYR A 49 23.80 22.45 -34.94
N VAL A 50 24.45 21.70 -34.08
CA VAL A 50 24.88 22.20 -32.77
C VAL A 50 26.31 22.74 -32.89
N VAL A 51 26.52 23.93 -32.33
CA VAL A 51 27.87 24.50 -32.17
C VAL A 51 28.20 24.66 -30.70
N GLY A 52 29.38 24.20 -30.32
CA GLY A 52 29.87 24.22 -28.95
C GLY A 52 30.35 25.58 -28.44
N GLY A 53 30.97 25.62 -27.26
CA GLY A 53 31.53 26.83 -26.65
C GLY A 53 32.72 27.41 -27.42
N ASP A 54 33.42 26.60 -28.17
CA ASP A 54 34.49 27.01 -29.10
C ASP A 54 33.97 27.49 -30.48
N GLY A 55 32.64 27.39 -30.71
CA GLY A 55 31.97 27.72 -31.95
C GLY A 55 32.02 26.65 -33.04
N LYS A 56 32.69 25.50 -32.79
CA LYS A 56 32.75 24.41 -33.76
C LYS A 56 31.48 23.59 -33.79
N TRP A 57 31.19 23.03 -34.97
CA TRP A 57 30.18 22.01 -35.12
C TRP A 57 30.45 20.79 -34.22
N ASP A 58 29.51 20.53 -33.34
CA ASP A 58 29.56 19.38 -32.43
C ASP A 58 28.89 18.17 -33.07
N LYS A 59 29.70 17.26 -33.62
CA LYS A 59 29.26 16.07 -34.36
C LYS A 59 28.62 14.98 -33.47
N ARG A 60 28.60 15.14 -32.14
CA ARG A 60 27.94 14.20 -31.24
C ARG A 60 26.41 14.22 -31.38
N PHE A 61 25.85 15.31 -31.90
CA PHE A 61 24.41 15.54 -31.97
C PHE A 61 23.88 15.43 -33.39
N SER A 62 22.82 14.62 -33.55
CA SER A 62 22.09 14.49 -34.80
C SER A 62 21.27 15.76 -35.10
N ARG A 63 21.06 16.05 -36.39
CA ARG A 63 20.17 17.15 -36.81
C ARG A 63 18.75 16.98 -36.30
N GLU A 64 18.24 15.73 -36.24
CA GLU A 64 16.91 15.41 -35.75
C GLU A 64 16.77 15.76 -34.24
N LEU A 65 17.78 15.43 -33.43
CA LEU A 65 17.79 15.78 -32.02
C LEU A 65 17.86 17.30 -31.81
N ALA A 66 18.70 17.98 -32.57
CA ALA A 66 18.82 19.45 -32.54
C ALA A 66 17.51 20.13 -32.96
N GLU A 67 16.83 19.62 -33.99
CA GLU A 67 15.52 20.12 -34.42
C GLU A 67 14.44 19.93 -33.37
N LYS A 68 14.38 18.77 -32.74
CA LYS A 68 13.47 18.51 -31.59
C LYS A 68 13.73 19.49 -30.46
N ALA A 69 14.99 19.72 -30.10
CA ALA A 69 15.39 20.68 -29.07
C ALA A 69 14.98 22.13 -29.44
N LYS A 70 15.20 22.54 -30.66
CA LYS A 70 14.81 23.86 -31.18
C LYS A 70 13.29 24.07 -31.14
N ASN A 71 12.50 23.07 -31.52
CA ASN A 71 11.05 23.14 -31.53
C ASN A 71 10.47 23.20 -30.10
N ARG A 72 11.20 22.75 -29.09
CA ARG A 72 10.86 22.89 -27.66
C ARG A 72 11.23 24.26 -27.09
N ASN A 73 11.82 25.15 -27.86
CA ASN A 73 12.19 26.50 -27.46
C ASN A 73 13.13 26.53 -26.25
N LEU A 74 14.23 25.79 -26.31
CA LEU A 74 15.19 25.58 -25.19
C LEU A 74 15.94 26.86 -24.76
N TYR A 75 15.59 28.02 -25.29
CA TYR A 75 16.28 29.29 -25.03
C TYR A 75 15.82 30.00 -23.73
N ARG A 76 15.10 29.34 -22.85
CA ARG A 76 14.65 29.90 -21.58
C ARG A 76 15.57 29.47 -20.44
N SER A 77 16.06 30.42 -19.68
CA SER A 77 16.96 30.19 -18.53
C SER A 77 16.30 29.50 -17.32
N ASP A 78 14.99 29.39 -17.29
CA ASP A 78 14.18 28.82 -16.22
C ASP A 78 13.75 27.38 -16.46
N ILE A 79 14.12 26.77 -17.59
CA ILE A 79 13.75 25.41 -17.95
C ILE A 79 14.65 24.41 -17.21
N SER A 80 14.02 23.39 -16.60
CA SER A 80 14.74 22.25 -16.04
C SER A 80 15.36 21.41 -17.18
N LYS A 81 16.68 21.33 -17.24
CA LYS A 81 17.43 20.59 -18.26
C LYS A 81 17.01 19.13 -18.38
N TYR A 82 16.67 18.49 -17.27
CA TYR A 82 16.25 17.09 -17.25
C TYR A 82 14.84 16.87 -17.79
N SER A 83 13.91 17.76 -17.47
CA SER A 83 12.57 17.73 -18.03
C SER A 83 12.60 17.94 -19.56
N GLU A 84 13.44 18.86 -20.03
CA GLU A 84 13.60 19.13 -21.48
C GLU A 84 14.30 17.97 -22.18
N ALA A 85 15.34 17.37 -21.60
CA ALA A 85 16.00 16.20 -22.16
C ALA A 85 15.02 15.04 -22.35
N TYR A 86 14.19 14.77 -21.36
CA TYR A 86 13.13 13.74 -21.45
C TYR A 86 12.12 14.07 -22.56
N SER A 87 11.67 15.30 -22.63
CA SER A 87 10.74 15.77 -23.66
C SER A 87 11.32 15.64 -25.06
N ILE A 88 12.62 15.96 -25.27
CA ILE A 88 13.29 15.84 -26.53
C ILE A 88 13.40 14.41 -27.01
N THR A 89 13.66 13.47 -26.09
CA THR A 89 13.79 12.05 -26.42
C THR A 89 12.43 11.33 -26.54
N PHE A 90 11.32 12.00 -26.28
CA PHE A 90 9.98 11.43 -26.28
C PHE A 90 9.86 10.17 -25.39
N GLY A 91 10.55 10.17 -24.26
CA GLY A 91 10.56 9.06 -23.31
C GLY A 91 11.49 7.90 -23.67
N LYS A 92 12.28 8.00 -24.72
CA LYS A 92 13.29 7.01 -25.06
C LYS A 92 14.52 7.20 -24.18
N ARG A 93 14.76 6.26 -23.31
CA ARG A 93 15.83 6.33 -22.32
C ARG A 93 17.23 6.28 -22.95
N ASP A 94 17.38 5.54 -24.04
CA ASP A 94 18.67 5.36 -24.74
C ASP A 94 19.21 6.67 -25.33
N GLU A 95 18.33 7.60 -25.69
CA GLU A 95 18.66 8.91 -26.23
C GLU A 95 18.81 9.98 -25.14
N TYR A 96 18.40 9.68 -23.91
CA TYR A 96 18.33 10.66 -22.82
C TYR A 96 19.68 11.31 -22.51
N ASN A 97 20.75 10.52 -22.38
CA ASN A 97 22.08 11.05 -22.07
C ASN A 97 22.59 11.98 -23.18
N THR A 98 22.29 11.67 -24.44
CA THR A 98 22.66 12.50 -25.59
C THR A 98 21.88 13.81 -25.57
N ALA A 99 20.58 13.78 -25.28
CA ALA A 99 19.76 14.97 -25.13
C ALA A 99 20.22 15.86 -23.96
N LEU A 100 20.63 15.24 -22.86
CA LEU A 100 21.17 15.92 -21.71
C LEU A 100 22.49 16.65 -22.05
N GLN A 101 23.41 15.96 -22.72
CA GLN A 101 24.65 16.56 -23.20
C GLN A 101 24.39 17.73 -24.17
N LEU A 102 23.37 17.61 -25.04
CA LEU A 102 22.94 18.70 -25.90
C LEU A 102 22.55 19.94 -25.10
N ILE A 103 21.71 19.78 -24.08
CA ILE A 103 21.29 20.87 -23.23
C ILE A 103 22.48 21.50 -22.50
N GLU A 104 23.39 20.68 -21.96
CA GLU A 104 24.65 21.17 -21.34
C GLU A 104 25.55 21.94 -22.31
N THR A 105 25.57 21.55 -23.58
CA THR A 105 26.33 22.26 -24.63
C THR A 105 25.71 23.60 -24.96
N ILE A 106 24.38 23.68 -25.04
CA ILE A 106 23.66 24.93 -25.36
C ILE A 106 23.62 25.87 -24.15
N TYR A 107 23.52 25.32 -22.95
CA TYR A 107 23.44 26.06 -21.68
C TYR A 107 24.56 25.62 -20.73
N PRO A 108 25.81 26.07 -20.94
CA PRO A 108 26.93 25.64 -20.09
C PRO A 108 26.82 26.09 -18.63
N GLU A 109 25.95 27.05 -18.32
CA GLU A 109 25.62 27.47 -16.95
C GLU A 109 24.70 26.50 -16.18
N TYR A 110 24.14 25.54 -16.87
CA TYR A 110 23.31 24.56 -16.21
C TYR A 110 24.10 23.65 -15.27
N ASN A 111 23.62 23.57 -14.04
CA ASN A 111 24.15 22.68 -13.02
C ASN A 111 23.06 21.67 -12.57
N ALA A 112 23.31 20.42 -12.85
CA ALA A 112 22.40 19.33 -12.52
C ALA A 112 22.07 19.25 -11.02
N VAL A 113 23.08 19.45 -10.16
CA VAL A 113 22.93 19.41 -8.71
C VAL A 113 22.06 20.59 -8.23
N ASP A 114 22.23 21.79 -8.82
CA ASP A 114 21.41 22.95 -8.45
C ASP A 114 19.95 22.78 -8.89
N ASN A 115 19.69 22.13 -10.01
CA ASN A 115 18.34 21.77 -10.41
C ASN A 115 17.71 20.74 -9.45
N ALA A 116 18.47 19.73 -9.05
CA ALA A 116 18.02 18.76 -8.05
C ALA A 116 17.75 19.42 -6.69
N LYS A 117 18.59 20.36 -6.25
CA LYS A 117 18.35 21.17 -5.03
C LYS A 117 17.04 21.93 -5.10
N ARG A 118 16.73 22.60 -6.22
CA ARG A 118 15.45 23.31 -6.40
C ARG A 118 14.27 22.36 -6.34
N ALA A 119 14.35 21.18 -6.98
CA ALA A 119 13.32 20.16 -6.93
C ALA A 119 13.09 19.65 -5.51
N ILE A 120 14.15 19.33 -4.77
CA ILE A 120 14.07 18.89 -3.37
C ILE A 120 13.41 19.95 -2.51
N LYS A 121 13.85 21.22 -2.58
CA LYS A 121 13.25 22.32 -1.82
C LYS A 121 11.75 22.44 -2.10
N LYS A 122 11.34 22.40 -3.37
CA LYS A 122 9.93 22.48 -3.75
C LYS A 122 9.10 21.32 -3.14
N ILE A 123 9.64 20.11 -3.14
CA ILE A 123 8.95 18.96 -2.52
C ILE A 123 8.85 19.16 -1.01
N VAL A 124 9.94 19.56 -0.34
CA VAL A 124 9.97 19.82 1.10
C VAL A 124 8.97 20.90 1.48
N ASP A 125 8.94 22.02 0.76
CA ASP A 125 8.04 23.14 1.03
C ASP A 125 6.57 22.73 0.84
N ASN A 126 6.26 21.99 -0.21
CA ASN A 126 4.91 21.46 -0.44
C ASN A 126 4.48 20.52 0.69
N GLN A 127 5.37 19.60 1.12
CA GLN A 127 5.07 18.65 2.19
C GLN A 127 4.93 19.34 3.57
N ASN A 128 5.68 20.41 3.80
CA ASN A 128 5.60 21.18 5.05
C ASN A 128 4.32 22.02 5.12
N SER A 129 3.91 22.63 4.01
CA SER A 129 2.74 23.49 3.93
C SER A 129 1.41 22.74 3.88
N SER A 130 1.43 21.47 3.49
CA SER A 130 0.21 20.68 3.35
C SER A 130 -0.26 20.08 4.66
N ASN A 131 -1.51 20.39 5.01
CA ASN A 131 -2.25 19.79 6.12
C ASN A 131 -3.30 18.78 5.63
N ASN A 132 -3.28 18.40 4.36
CA ASN A 132 -4.23 17.42 3.81
C ASN A 132 -3.94 16.02 4.38
N PRO A 133 -4.85 15.40 5.15
CA PRO A 133 -4.65 14.07 5.72
C PRO A 133 -4.58 12.96 4.66
N GLY A 134 -5.10 13.17 3.46
CA GLY A 134 -5.01 12.22 2.35
C GLY A 134 -3.75 12.33 1.50
N GLU A 135 -2.86 13.31 1.79
CA GLU A 135 -1.68 13.53 0.96
C GLU A 135 -0.62 12.45 1.14
N PHE A 136 -0.04 12.04 0.02
CA PHE A 136 1.07 11.09 0.00
C PHE A 136 2.30 11.69 0.68
N ARG A 137 2.88 10.97 1.64
CA ARG A 137 4.08 11.40 2.38
C ARG A 137 5.29 10.60 1.91
N TYR A 138 6.42 11.26 1.79
CA TYR A 138 7.64 10.70 1.23
C TYR A 138 8.64 10.30 2.31
N SER A 139 9.09 9.02 2.29
CA SER A 139 10.37 8.65 2.88
C SER A 139 11.51 9.16 1.98
N LYS A 140 12.74 9.17 2.51
CA LYS A 140 13.92 9.53 1.70
C LYS A 140 14.03 8.67 0.43
N TYR A 141 13.78 7.38 0.56
CA TYR A 141 13.83 6.45 -0.58
C TYR A 141 12.81 6.82 -1.67
N LEU A 142 11.56 7.08 -1.29
CA LEU A 142 10.52 7.45 -2.25
C LEU A 142 10.76 8.82 -2.89
N MET A 143 11.36 9.76 -2.14
CA MET A 143 11.76 11.05 -2.69
C MET A 143 12.89 10.90 -3.73
N ILE A 144 13.88 10.06 -3.47
CA ILE A 144 14.92 9.74 -4.44
C ILE A 144 14.30 9.07 -5.68
N GLN A 145 13.39 8.11 -5.50
CA GLN A 145 12.69 7.48 -6.63
C GLN A 145 11.93 8.49 -7.47
N LEU A 146 11.19 9.40 -6.83
CA LEU A 146 10.47 10.47 -7.52
C LEU A 146 11.42 11.33 -8.37
N LEU A 147 12.59 11.68 -7.83
CA LEU A 147 13.55 12.53 -8.49
C LEU A 147 14.37 11.82 -9.59
N THR A 148 14.42 10.49 -9.59
CA THR A 148 15.20 9.69 -10.55
C THR A 148 14.36 8.96 -11.59
N ASP A 149 13.12 9.37 -11.80
CA ASP A 149 12.15 8.77 -12.74
C ASP A 149 11.97 7.26 -12.58
N ARG A 150 12.12 6.77 -11.36
CA ARG A 150 11.70 5.41 -11.05
C ARG A 150 10.18 5.40 -10.85
N LYS A 151 9.54 4.34 -11.28
CA LYS A 151 8.09 4.15 -11.13
C LYS A 151 7.72 4.19 -9.65
N VAL A 152 7.09 5.27 -9.21
CA VAL A 152 6.71 5.47 -7.80
C VAL A 152 5.40 4.75 -7.47
N SER A 153 4.51 4.64 -8.46
CA SER A 153 3.28 3.82 -8.41
C SER A 153 2.87 3.42 -9.82
N GLU A 154 1.92 2.47 -9.95
CA GLU A 154 1.46 2.00 -11.26
C GLU A 154 0.94 3.11 -12.18
N ASN A 155 0.44 4.20 -11.61
CA ASN A 155 -0.21 5.29 -12.32
C ASN A 155 0.52 6.64 -12.23
N SER A 156 1.69 6.73 -11.59
CA SER A 156 2.44 7.97 -11.47
C SER A 156 3.83 7.86 -12.07
N HIS A 157 4.09 8.68 -13.09
CA HIS A 157 5.42 8.86 -13.67
C HIS A 157 5.99 10.16 -13.12
N SER A 158 7.26 10.12 -12.70
CA SER A 158 7.97 11.32 -12.32
C SER A 158 8.27 12.15 -13.56
N THR A 159 8.24 13.47 -13.40
CA THR A 159 8.73 14.42 -14.41
C THR A 159 10.23 14.71 -14.25
N TYR A 160 10.85 14.17 -13.20
CA TYR A 160 12.26 14.38 -12.93
C TYR A 160 13.09 13.18 -13.39
N MET A 161 14.27 13.43 -13.95
CA MET A 161 15.16 12.40 -14.48
C MET A 161 16.61 12.61 -14.02
N PHE A 162 16.78 12.99 -12.75
CA PHE A 162 18.12 13.12 -12.18
C PHE A 162 18.78 11.76 -12.00
N SER A 163 20.11 11.70 -12.07
CA SER A 163 20.83 10.54 -11.58
C SER A 163 20.77 10.47 -10.05
N GLU A 164 20.90 9.27 -9.51
CA GLU A 164 20.91 9.09 -8.04
C GLU A 164 22.11 9.81 -7.41
N GLU A 165 23.25 9.88 -8.10
CA GLU A 165 24.44 10.61 -7.66
C GLU A 165 24.18 12.12 -7.54
N GLU A 166 23.51 12.72 -8.52
CA GLU A 166 23.16 14.14 -8.51
C GLU A 166 22.16 14.47 -7.39
N VAL A 167 21.17 13.60 -7.20
CA VAL A 167 20.20 13.75 -6.11
C VAL A 167 20.91 13.65 -4.75
N ASN A 168 21.82 12.69 -4.57
CA ASN A 168 22.56 12.53 -3.32
C ASN A 168 23.50 13.73 -3.05
N LYS A 169 24.16 14.28 -4.08
CA LYS A 169 24.95 15.52 -3.96
C LYS A 169 24.06 16.71 -3.58
N ALA A 170 22.86 16.80 -4.14
CA ALA A 170 21.90 17.86 -3.80
C ALA A 170 21.42 17.75 -2.35
N PHE A 171 21.10 16.56 -1.87
CA PHE A 171 20.78 16.31 -0.45
C PHE A 171 21.96 16.73 0.45
N ALA A 172 23.19 16.33 0.10
CA ALA A 172 24.36 16.70 0.87
C ALA A 172 24.57 18.21 0.94
N ALA A 173 24.40 18.92 -0.17
CA ALA A 173 24.55 20.37 -0.25
C ALA A 173 23.46 21.13 0.53
N LEU A 174 22.26 20.56 0.69
CA LEU A 174 21.14 21.18 1.39
C LEU A 174 21.13 20.92 2.90
N ARG A 175 22.05 20.11 3.44
CA ARG A 175 22.07 19.76 4.88
C ARG A 175 22.22 20.95 5.83
N SER A 176 22.85 22.03 5.37
CA SER A 176 22.97 23.26 6.15
C SER A 176 21.69 24.11 6.17
N GLU A 177 20.77 23.86 5.24
CA GLU A 177 19.54 24.63 5.06
C GLU A 177 18.31 23.84 5.55
N ILE A 178 18.34 22.50 5.43
CA ILE A 178 17.22 21.62 5.72
C ILE A 178 17.68 20.48 6.65
N ASP A 179 17.04 20.37 7.81
CA ASP A 179 17.19 19.20 8.67
C ASP A 179 16.39 18.04 8.11
N PHE A 180 17.02 17.25 7.24
CA PHE A 180 16.38 16.09 6.64
C PHE A 180 16.04 14.99 7.64
N SER A 181 16.78 14.87 8.74
CA SER A 181 16.44 13.88 9.79
C SER A 181 15.10 14.22 10.41
N LYS A 182 14.92 15.46 10.79
CA LYS A 182 13.64 15.97 11.31
C LYS A 182 12.55 15.86 10.27
N PHE A 183 12.81 16.28 9.02
CA PHE A 183 11.83 16.27 7.94
C PHE A 183 11.26 14.85 7.72
N PHE A 184 12.09 13.81 7.58
CA PHE A 184 11.59 12.46 7.32
C PHE A 184 10.91 11.83 8.56
N LYS A 185 11.33 12.18 9.78
CA LYS A 185 10.59 11.82 11.00
C LYS A 185 9.18 12.45 11.00
N ASP A 186 9.07 13.71 10.64
CA ASP A 186 7.77 14.41 10.51
C ASP A 186 6.90 13.79 9.40
N GLN A 187 7.49 13.34 8.28
CA GLN A 187 6.74 12.62 7.24
C GLN A 187 6.23 11.25 7.72
N ALA A 188 6.99 10.51 8.52
CA ALA A 188 6.54 9.25 9.12
C ALA A 188 5.39 9.49 10.11
N ILE A 189 5.48 10.52 10.94
CA ILE A 189 4.40 10.94 11.88
C ILE A 189 3.11 11.25 11.10
N LYS A 190 3.20 12.13 10.08
CA LYS A 190 2.05 12.50 9.25
C LYS A 190 1.48 11.29 8.50
N SER A 191 2.34 10.36 8.04
CA SER A 191 1.89 9.10 7.43
C SER A 191 1.10 8.23 8.39
N LEU A 192 1.56 8.09 9.64
CA LEU A 192 0.87 7.32 10.67
C LEU A 192 -0.48 7.95 11.03
N GLN A 193 -0.54 9.28 11.20
CA GLN A 193 -1.77 10.02 11.45
C GLN A 193 -2.78 9.87 10.31
N ASN A 194 -2.30 9.87 9.06
CA ASN A 194 -3.16 9.71 7.89
C ASN A 194 -3.79 8.30 7.83
N ILE A 195 -3.04 7.26 8.16
CA ILE A 195 -3.57 5.89 8.18
C ILE A 195 -4.66 5.76 9.22
N GLU A 196 -4.40 6.25 10.42
CA GLU A 196 -5.35 6.19 11.53
C GLU A 196 -6.65 6.93 11.20
N HIS A 197 -6.53 8.08 10.52
CA HIS A 197 -7.69 8.93 10.20
C HIS A 197 -8.48 8.45 8.97
N VAL A 198 -7.81 7.92 7.93
CA VAL A 198 -8.42 7.72 6.59
C VAL A 198 -8.64 6.26 6.25
N TYR A 199 -7.80 5.33 6.66
CA TYR A 199 -7.74 4.06 5.96
C TYR A 199 -8.08 2.81 6.76
N THR A 200 -7.74 2.69 8.01
CA THR A 200 -8.03 1.40 8.67
C THR A 200 -7.78 1.43 10.17
N ILE A 201 -8.75 0.92 10.87
CA ILE A 201 -8.62 0.47 12.24
C ILE A 201 -7.75 -0.78 12.19
N SER A 202 -6.53 -0.73 12.72
CA SER A 202 -5.60 -1.85 12.65
C SER A 202 -4.65 -1.91 13.85
N SER A 203 -3.92 -3.01 13.95
CA SER A 203 -2.91 -3.23 14.98
C SER A 203 -1.64 -2.42 14.70
N LYS A 204 -0.81 -2.26 15.74
CA LYS A 204 0.52 -1.64 15.63
C LYS A 204 1.37 -2.32 14.56
N VAL A 205 1.37 -3.65 14.52
CA VAL A 205 2.14 -4.44 13.57
C VAL A 205 1.77 -4.12 12.12
N ASN A 206 0.49 -3.96 11.84
CA ASN A 206 0.04 -3.63 10.49
C ASN A 206 0.40 -2.20 10.08
N TYR A 207 0.34 -1.25 11.00
CA TYR A 207 0.81 0.12 10.75
C TYR A 207 2.33 0.17 10.54
N GLU A 208 3.11 -0.60 11.31
CA GLU A 208 4.56 -0.74 11.08
C GLU A 208 4.86 -1.32 9.70
N LYS A 209 4.17 -2.38 9.28
CA LYS A 209 4.29 -2.96 7.94
C LYS A 209 3.98 -1.93 6.84
N TYR A 210 2.94 -1.12 7.02
CA TYR A 210 2.59 -0.08 6.06
C TYR A 210 3.68 0.99 5.93
N LEU A 211 4.19 1.50 7.05
CA LEU A 211 5.28 2.49 7.04
C LEU A 211 6.57 1.89 6.47
N ALA A 212 6.88 0.64 6.79
CA ALA A 212 8.02 -0.08 6.23
C ALA A 212 7.89 -0.31 4.71
N ALA A 213 6.69 -0.59 4.22
CA ALA A 213 6.42 -0.69 2.78
C ALA A 213 6.67 0.65 2.05
N LYS A 214 6.46 1.78 2.73
CA LYS A 214 6.85 3.12 2.26
C LYS A 214 8.34 3.43 2.45
N ARG A 215 9.13 2.45 2.90
CA ARG A 215 10.57 2.57 3.10
C ARG A 215 10.99 3.64 4.12
N PHE A 216 10.15 3.94 5.09
CA PHE A 216 10.62 4.63 6.29
C PHE A 216 11.58 3.75 7.08
N THR A 217 12.60 4.35 7.66
CA THR A 217 13.56 3.63 8.51
C THR A 217 12.91 3.23 9.84
N LYS A 218 13.50 2.23 10.51
CA LYS A 218 13.01 1.83 11.84
C LYS A 218 12.99 3.00 12.84
N GLU A 219 14.03 3.85 12.82
CA GLU A 219 14.11 5.03 13.69
C GLU A 219 12.96 6.01 13.43
N GLU A 220 12.63 6.26 12.16
CA GLU A 220 11.51 7.14 11.77
C GLU A 220 10.16 6.56 12.20
N ILE A 221 9.98 5.23 12.05
CA ILE A 221 8.78 4.51 12.48
C ILE A 221 8.64 4.55 14.00
N ASP A 222 9.69 4.20 14.74
CA ASP A 222 9.69 4.21 16.21
C ASP A 222 9.39 5.64 16.74
N ASN A 223 9.98 6.66 16.11
CA ASN A 223 9.69 8.06 16.45
C ASN A 223 8.22 8.41 16.19
N ALA A 224 7.62 7.95 15.10
CA ALA A 224 6.21 8.19 14.80
C ALA A 224 5.29 7.60 15.88
N PHE A 225 5.50 6.34 16.28
CA PHE A 225 4.71 5.69 17.35
C PHE A 225 4.95 6.30 18.73
N ASN A 226 6.14 6.81 19.01
CA ASN A 226 6.42 7.52 20.26
C ASN A 226 5.70 8.88 20.32
N THR A 227 5.47 9.50 19.18
CA THR A 227 4.83 10.81 19.05
C THR A 227 3.31 10.70 18.95
N VAL A 228 2.80 9.82 18.10
CA VAL A 228 1.37 9.59 17.90
C VAL A 228 0.90 8.54 18.91
N LYS A 229 0.08 8.97 19.87
CA LYS A 229 -0.48 8.07 20.86
C LYS A 229 -1.76 7.44 20.32
N ILE A 230 -1.68 6.16 19.94
CA ILE A 230 -2.79 5.37 19.41
C ILE A 230 -3.31 4.44 20.50
N ASP A 231 -4.62 4.43 20.73
CA ASP A 231 -5.27 3.45 21.59
C ASP A 231 -5.58 2.17 20.77
N PHE A 232 -4.64 1.25 20.75
CA PHE A 232 -4.80 -0.02 20.02
C PHE A 232 -5.90 -0.91 20.59
N ALA A 233 -6.23 -0.79 21.88
CA ALA A 233 -7.38 -1.48 22.45
C ALA A 233 -8.71 -0.91 21.89
N TYR A 234 -8.78 0.40 21.63
CA TYR A 234 -9.92 0.99 20.93
C TYR A 234 -10.00 0.52 19.47
N ASN A 235 -8.86 0.40 18.79
CA ASN A 235 -8.83 -0.16 17.45
C ASN A 235 -9.30 -1.63 17.44
N ALA A 236 -8.86 -2.43 18.41
CA ALA A 236 -9.31 -3.82 18.58
C ALA A 236 -10.83 -3.89 18.87
N GLN A 237 -11.37 -2.98 19.68
CA GLN A 237 -12.82 -2.88 19.92
C GLN A 237 -13.57 -2.64 18.61
N ARG A 238 -13.19 -1.63 17.85
CA ARG A 238 -13.87 -1.31 16.58
C ARG A 238 -13.77 -2.42 15.55
N GLN A 239 -12.64 -3.12 15.49
CA GLN A 239 -12.48 -4.28 14.62
C GLN A 239 -13.38 -5.44 15.07
N ALA A 240 -13.49 -5.69 16.39
CA ALA A 240 -14.41 -6.68 16.94
C ALA A 240 -15.88 -6.34 16.62
N GLU A 241 -16.28 -5.08 16.73
CA GLU A 241 -17.63 -4.61 16.33
C GLU A 241 -17.92 -4.93 14.86
N ARG A 242 -16.94 -4.70 13.98
CA ARG A 242 -17.06 -5.04 12.56
C ARG A 242 -17.15 -6.54 12.33
N LEU A 243 -16.31 -7.33 12.99
CA LEU A 243 -16.33 -8.79 12.89
C LEU A 243 -17.69 -9.36 13.33
N LEU A 244 -18.23 -8.89 14.45
CA LEU A 244 -19.55 -9.30 14.95
C LEU A 244 -20.66 -8.97 13.97
N LYS A 245 -20.61 -7.80 13.36
CA LYS A 245 -21.64 -7.35 12.42
C LYS A 245 -21.61 -8.12 11.09
N ASP A 246 -20.42 -8.31 10.52
CA ASP A 246 -20.28 -8.71 9.12
C ASP A 246 -19.99 -10.22 8.95
N TYR A 247 -19.30 -10.86 9.92
CA TYR A 247 -18.74 -12.19 9.70
C TYR A 247 -18.86 -13.17 10.88
N MET A 248 -18.97 -12.70 12.12
CA MET A 248 -18.80 -13.53 13.32
C MET A 248 -19.99 -13.47 14.30
N SER A 249 -21.19 -13.27 13.79
CA SER A 249 -22.42 -13.19 14.59
C SER A 249 -22.80 -14.47 15.33
N GLU A 250 -22.07 -15.56 15.12
CA GLU A 250 -22.25 -16.87 15.74
C GLU A 250 -20.98 -17.32 16.50
N SER A 251 -20.00 -16.43 16.70
CA SER A 251 -18.73 -16.78 17.32
C SER A 251 -18.70 -16.43 18.80
N SER A 252 -17.96 -17.24 19.58
CA SER A 252 -17.72 -16.94 20.99
C SER A 252 -16.81 -15.71 21.16
N LYS A 253 -16.84 -15.12 22.35
CA LYS A 253 -15.93 -14.04 22.75
C LYS A 253 -14.48 -14.44 22.57
N LEU A 254 -14.11 -15.67 22.94
CA LEU A 254 -12.75 -16.17 22.84
C LEU A 254 -12.30 -16.31 21.38
N ARG A 255 -13.19 -16.76 20.49
CA ARG A 255 -12.89 -16.84 19.05
C ARG A 255 -12.60 -15.48 18.44
N ILE A 256 -13.35 -14.46 18.80
CA ILE A 256 -13.10 -13.09 18.33
C ILE A 256 -11.75 -12.58 18.84
N ILE A 257 -11.42 -12.81 20.11
CA ILE A 257 -10.11 -12.47 20.67
C ILE A 257 -8.99 -13.17 19.89
N LYS A 258 -9.12 -14.47 19.62
CA LYS A 258 -8.14 -15.24 18.85
C LYS A 258 -8.02 -14.73 17.41
N TRP A 259 -9.12 -14.36 16.78
CA TRP A 259 -9.08 -13.77 15.43
C TRP A 259 -8.30 -12.47 15.40
N LEU A 260 -8.59 -11.55 16.34
CA LEU A 260 -7.86 -10.28 16.45
C LEU A 260 -6.37 -10.48 16.66
N GLN A 261 -5.95 -11.54 17.37
CA GLN A 261 -4.54 -11.85 17.57
C GLN A 261 -3.90 -12.45 16.32
N ASN A 262 -4.52 -13.46 15.74
CA ASN A 262 -3.90 -14.28 14.70
C ASN A 262 -3.97 -13.62 13.31
N GLU A 263 -5.11 -13.03 12.97
CA GLU A 263 -5.36 -12.46 11.64
C GLU A 263 -5.08 -10.95 11.60
N ASP A 264 -5.51 -10.22 12.63
CA ASP A 264 -5.35 -8.76 12.68
C ASP A 264 -4.07 -8.32 13.42
N HIS A 265 -3.34 -9.26 14.05
CA HIS A 265 -2.06 -9.06 14.72
C HIS A 265 -2.11 -8.07 15.90
N PHE A 266 -3.24 -7.97 16.60
CA PHE A 266 -3.28 -7.29 17.89
C PHE A 266 -2.55 -8.13 18.96
N THR A 267 -1.95 -7.47 19.95
CA THR A 267 -1.45 -8.21 21.13
C THR A 267 -2.62 -8.83 21.89
N LYS A 268 -2.31 -9.81 22.75
CA LYS A 268 -3.32 -10.43 23.60
C LYS A 268 -4.04 -9.40 24.47
N GLU A 269 -3.28 -8.52 25.09
CA GLU A 269 -3.77 -7.46 25.96
C GLU A 269 -4.66 -6.47 25.21
N GLU A 270 -4.28 -6.07 24.00
CA GLU A 270 -5.08 -5.18 23.14
C GLU A 270 -6.39 -5.84 22.70
N ALA A 271 -6.33 -7.09 22.24
CA ALA A 271 -7.49 -7.86 21.81
C ALA A 271 -8.48 -8.10 22.95
N GLU A 272 -7.99 -8.55 24.11
CA GLU A 272 -8.82 -8.77 25.31
C GLU A 272 -9.43 -7.46 25.81
N ALA A 273 -8.65 -6.39 25.90
CA ALA A 273 -9.13 -5.10 26.33
C ALA A 273 -10.17 -4.52 25.34
N GLY A 274 -9.94 -4.66 24.03
CA GLY A 274 -10.87 -4.21 22.99
C GLY A 274 -12.21 -4.95 23.07
N VAL A 275 -12.18 -6.27 23.14
CA VAL A 275 -13.41 -7.07 23.23
C VAL A 275 -14.13 -6.85 24.58
N ASN A 276 -13.39 -6.63 25.67
CA ASN A 276 -13.99 -6.32 26.97
C ASN A 276 -14.65 -4.91 27.01
N ARG A 277 -14.24 -3.98 26.18
CA ARG A 277 -14.88 -2.67 26.01
C ARG A 277 -16.20 -2.73 25.23
N LEU A 278 -16.48 -3.85 24.53
CA LEU A 278 -17.76 -4.05 23.88
C LEU A 278 -18.87 -4.15 24.95
N ASN A 279 -19.89 -3.36 24.83
CA ASN A 279 -21.12 -3.56 25.58
C ASN A 279 -22.03 -4.54 24.82
N TYR A 280 -21.55 -5.79 24.67
CA TYR A 280 -22.19 -6.81 23.83
C TYR A 280 -22.48 -8.09 24.63
N ASP A 281 -23.73 -8.56 24.54
CA ASP A 281 -24.16 -9.82 25.13
C ASP A 281 -23.88 -10.99 24.19
N PHE A 282 -22.80 -11.74 24.45
CA PHE A 282 -22.40 -12.88 23.62
C PHE A 282 -23.42 -14.05 23.63
N LYS A 283 -24.39 -14.05 24.50
CA LYS A 283 -25.52 -14.99 24.43
C LYS A 283 -26.35 -14.80 23.16
N ILE A 284 -26.32 -13.62 22.54
CA ILE A 284 -26.93 -13.38 21.23
C ILE A 284 -26.31 -14.32 20.19
N ASN A 285 -25.00 -14.48 20.19
CA ASN A 285 -24.31 -15.36 19.26
C ASN A 285 -24.65 -16.83 19.47
N ILE A 286 -24.82 -17.26 20.73
CA ILE A 286 -25.30 -18.60 21.04
C ILE A 286 -26.71 -18.79 20.49
N ARG A 287 -27.61 -17.82 20.65
CA ARG A 287 -28.98 -17.88 20.09
C ARG A 287 -28.96 -17.95 18.58
N ASN A 288 -28.15 -17.13 17.93
CA ASN A 288 -27.99 -17.15 16.48
C ASN A 288 -27.53 -18.52 16.00
N TRP A 289 -26.50 -19.08 16.68
CA TRP A 289 -25.96 -20.39 16.38
C TRP A 289 -27.02 -21.49 16.59
N MET A 290 -27.74 -21.45 17.72
CA MET A 290 -28.82 -22.40 18.05
C MET A 290 -29.93 -22.33 17.00
N ASN A 291 -30.43 -21.15 16.67
CA ASN A 291 -31.49 -20.96 15.69
C ASN A 291 -31.12 -21.57 14.36
N ARG A 292 -29.93 -21.18 13.85
CA ARG A 292 -29.46 -21.61 12.54
C ARG A 292 -29.22 -23.11 12.45
N HIS A 293 -28.59 -23.69 13.46
CA HIS A 293 -28.09 -25.06 13.37
C HIS A 293 -29.02 -26.10 14.02
N TYR A 294 -29.84 -25.75 15.01
CA TYR A 294 -30.62 -26.72 15.75
C TYR A 294 -32.15 -26.48 15.77
N ILE A 295 -32.61 -25.30 15.45
CA ILE A 295 -34.02 -24.91 15.59
C ILE A 295 -34.71 -24.69 14.27
N ASP A 296 -34.11 -23.94 13.32
CA ASP A 296 -34.77 -23.58 12.07
C ASP A 296 -35.04 -24.80 11.20
N ASN A 297 -36.09 -24.72 10.37
CA ASN A 297 -36.52 -25.84 9.51
C ASN A 297 -35.46 -26.25 8.48
N ASP A 298 -34.54 -25.35 8.13
CA ASP A 298 -33.41 -25.62 7.23
C ASP A 298 -32.17 -26.15 7.97
N SER A 299 -32.26 -26.34 9.32
CA SER A 299 -31.18 -26.95 10.07
C SER A 299 -30.94 -28.39 9.58
N TRP A 300 -29.68 -28.79 9.56
CA TRP A 300 -29.32 -30.16 9.14
C TRP A 300 -30.08 -31.22 9.91
N GLU A 301 -30.72 -32.16 9.24
CA GLU A 301 -31.54 -33.20 9.88
C GLU A 301 -30.81 -33.92 11.02
N TRP A 302 -29.50 -34.13 10.90
CA TRP A 302 -28.69 -34.75 11.93
C TRP A 302 -28.59 -33.90 13.21
N ALA A 303 -28.68 -32.59 13.14
CA ALA A 303 -28.62 -31.70 14.30
C ALA A 303 -29.84 -31.88 15.21
N LYS A 304 -30.99 -32.29 14.66
CA LYS A 304 -32.21 -32.64 15.39
C LYS A 304 -32.06 -33.93 16.22
N LEU A 305 -30.95 -34.64 16.06
CA LEU A 305 -30.68 -35.91 16.75
C LEU A 305 -29.73 -35.74 17.95
N TYR A 306 -29.35 -34.50 18.31
CA TYR A 306 -28.40 -34.26 19.40
C TYR A 306 -29.09 -34.11 20.74
N SER A 307 -28.49 -34.73 21.79
CA SER A 307 -28.87 -34.52 23.18
C SER A 307 -28.48 -33.11 23.67
N LYS A 308 -29.10 -32.66 24.77
CA LYS A 308 -28.71 -31.40 25.44
C LYS A 308 -27.22 -31.37 25.76
N ASN A 309 -26.68 -32.47 26.31
CA ASN A 309 -25.27 -32.52 26.68
C ASN A 309 -24.32 -32.52 25.46
N SER A 310 -24.74 -33.14 24.34
CA SER A 310 -23.96 -33.08 23.09
C SER A 310 -23.93 -31.69 22.53
N ILE A 311 -25.02 -30.92 22.56
CA ILE A 311 -25.06 -29.53 22.13
C ILE A 311 -24.14 -28.67 23.00
N ILE A 312 -24.26 -28.79 24.35
CA ILE A 312 -23.39 -28.06 25.27
C ILE A 312 -21.95 -28.35 24.95
N ARG A 313 -21.58 -29.63 24.86
CA ARG A 313 -20.20 -30.03 24.56
C ARG A 313 -19.69 -29.47 23.22
N HIS A 314 -20.51 -29.48 22.18
CA HIS A 314 -20.13 -28.92 20.89
C HIS A 314 -19.84 -27.42 21.00
N LEU A 315 -20.73 -26.66 21.62
CA LEU A 315 -20.57 -25.22 21.79
C LEU A 315 -19.40 -24.84 22.71
N THR A 316 -19.10 -25.67 23.72
CA THR A 316 -17.97 -25.39 24.64
C THR A 316 -16.63 -25.85 24.10
N ASP A 317 -16.56 -27.08 23.58
CA ASP A 317 -15.30 -27.70 23.20
C ASP A 317 -14.86 -27.24 21.80
N SER A 318 -15.80 -27.09 20.87
CA SER A 318 -15.50 -26.73 19.49
C SER A 318 -15.62 -25.23 19.21
N ASP A 319 -16.65 -24.58 19.75
CA ASP A 319 -16.94 -23.16 19.48
C ASP A 319 -16.52 -22.22 20.60
N GLU A 320 -15.98 -22.79 21.70
CA GLU A 320 -15.33 -22.06 22.78
C GLU A 320 -16.27 -21.07 23.53
N PHE A 321 -17.59 -21.36 23.55
CA PHE A 321 -18.52 -20.59 24.36
C PHE A 321 -18.39 -20.93 25.83
N VAL A 322 -18.79 -20.02 26.70
CA VAL A 322 -18.82 -20.26 28.15
C VAL A 322 -19.99 -21.18 28.49
N GLU A 323 -19.71 -22.29 29.17
CA GLU A 323 -20.72 -23.34 29.46
C GLU A 323 -21.95 -22.81 30.19
N SER A 324 -21.77 -21.91 31.17
CA SER A 324 -22.90 -21.33 31.90
C SER A 324 -23.84 -20.54 30.99
N GLU A 325 -23.28 -19.75 30.06
CA GLU A 325 -24.05 -18.99 29.07
C GLU A 325 -24.79 -19.91 28.09
N VAL A 326 -24.14 -21.00 27.66
CA VAL A 326 -24.77 -22.02 26.80
C VAL A 326 -25.94 -22.66 27.50
N ARG A 327 -25.80 -23.03 28.79
CA ARG A 327 -26.86 -23.62 29.58
C ARG A 327 -28.05 -22.68 29.81
N GLU A 328 -27.77 -21.41 30.06
CA GLU A 328 -28.80 -20.35 30.18
C GLU A 328 -29.61 -20.23 28.89
N VAL A 329 -28.92 -20.07 27.74
CA VAL A 329 -29.58 -19.92 26.43
C VAL A 329 -30.36 -21.19 26.07
N LEU A 330 -29.82 -22.41 26.32
CA LEU A 330 -30.54 -23.65 26.06
C LEU A 330 -31.82 -23.80 26.87
N ALA A 331 -31.87 -23.19 28.06
CA ALA A 331 -33.08 -23.20 28.89
C ALA A 331 -34.21 -22.32 28.31
N GLU A 332 -33.90 -21.37 27.43
CA GLU A 332 -34.91 -20.55 26.76
C GLU A 332 -35.69 -21.34 25.69
N TYR A 333 -35.16 -22.47 25.20
CA TYR A 333 -35.76 -23.30 24.16
C TYR A 333 -36.52 -24.47 24.72
N ASN A 334 -37.75 -24.64 24.28
CA ASN A 334 -38.57 -25.80 24.66
C ASN A 334 -38.30 -27.01 23.75
N ILE A 335 -37.10 -27.63 23.92
CA ILE A 335 -36.67 -28.75 23.09
C ILE A 335 -37.08 -30.06 23.75
N ASN A 336 -37.83 -30.93 23.02
CA ASN A 336 -38.16 -32.25 23.46
C ASN A 336 -36.99 -33.23 23.23
N TYR A 337 -36.12 -33.36 24.22
CA TYR A 337 -34.94 -34.24 24.11
C TYR A 337 -35.29 -35.72 24.13
N THR A 338 -36.43 -36.14 24.68
CA THR A 338 -36.93 -37.50 24.58
C THR A 338 -37.29 -37.87 23.15
N GLU A 339 -37.93 -36.94 22.39
CA GLU A 339 -38.23 -37.16 20.98
C GLU A 339 -36.94 -37.17 20.14
N ARG A 340 -35.98 -36.31 20.45
CA ARG A 340 -34.65 -36.36 19.79
C ARG A 340 -33.93 -37.70 20.05
N ALA A 341 -34.00 -38.24 21.27
CA ALA A 341 -33.48 -39.57 21.61
C ALA A 341 -34.17 -40.66 20.80
N ARG A 342 -35.50 -40.55 20.62
CA ARG A 342 -36.27 -41.48 19.80
C ARG A 342 -35.85 -41.46 18.33
N LEU A 343 -35.72 -40.24 17.73
CA LEU A 343 -35.24 -40.10 16.35
C LEU A 343 -33.82 -40.66 16.17
N ARG A 344 -32.94 -40.44 17.15
CA ARG A 344 -31.58 -41.00 17.15
C ARG A 344 -31.62 -42.53 17.29
N ALA A 345 -32.49 -43.09 18.12
CA ALA A 345 -32.67 -44.53 18.24
C ALA A 345 -33.10 -45.17 16.92
N ILE A 346 -34.06 -44.56 16.22
CA ILE A 346 -34.50 -44.98 14.89
C ILE A 346 -33.32 -44.95 13.89
N ASP A 347 -32.53 -43.87 13.91
CA ASP A 347 -31.37 -43.73 13.02
C ASP A 347 -30.30 -44.81 13.30
N ILE A 348 -30.03 -45.15 14.55
CA ILE A 348 -29.13 -46.25 14.92
C ILE A 348 -29.66 -47.59 14.40
N LEU A 349 -30.96 -47.87 14.54
CA LEU A 349 -31.61 -49.10 14.11
C LEU A 349 -31.62 -49.30 12.58
N LYS A 350 -31.47 -48.25 11.80
CA LYS A 350 -31.27 -48.38 10.32
C LYS A 350 -29.97 -49.14 9.97
N ASN A 351 -28.99 -49.11 10.84
CA ASN A 351 -27.65 -49.66 10.59
C ASN A 351 -27.34 -50.95 11.33
N GLY A 352 -28.28 -51.51 12.08
CA GLY A 352 -28.07 -52.76 12.81
C GLY A 352 -29.18 -53.14 13.76
N LYS A 353 -29.12 -54.38 14.31
CA LYS A 353 -30.03 -54.91 15.28
C LYS A 353 -29.52 -54.63 16.69
N TYR A 354 -30.38 -54.12 17.57
CA TYR A 354 -30.07 -53.81 18.97
C TYR A 354 -31.13 -54.33 19.89
N SER A 355 -30.71 -54.80 21.10
CA SER A 355 -31.64 -54.96 22.21
C SER A 355 -32.02 -53.58 22.76
N ARG A 356 -33.17 -53.50 23.47
CA ARG A 356 -33.57 -52.25 24.15
C ARG A 356 -32.50 -51.75 25.11
N SER A 357 -31.88 -52.67 25.86
CA SER A 357 -30.83 -52.34 26.81
C SER A 357 -29.57 -51.76 26.12
N ASP A 358 -29.14 -52.36 25.02
CA ASP A 358 -27.98 -51.90 24.27
C ASP A 358 -28.25 -50.56 23.59
N LEU A 359 -29.47 -50.38 23.07
CA LEU A 359 -29.88 -49.12 22.45
C LEU A 359 -29.90 -47.98 23.49
N ILE A 360 -30.46 -48.21 24.69
CA ILE A 360 -30.42 -47.26 25.79
C ILE A 360 -28.96 -46.94 26.16
N LYS A 361 -28.12 -47.99 26.29
CA LYS A 361 -26.70 -47.80 26.58
C LYS A 361 -25.99 -46.97 25.50
N THR A 362 -26.25 -47.23 24.21
CA THR A 362 -25.68 -46.46 23.10
C THR A 362 -26.12 -45.00 23.15
N LEU A 363 -27.41 -44.74 23.41
CA LEU A 363 -27.94 -43.39 23.54
C LEU A 363 -27.30 -42.61 24.69
N THR A 364 -27.06 -43.29 25.86
CA THR A 364 -26.44 -42.63 27.01
C THR A 364 -24.93 -42.47 26.88
N ASP A 365 -24.22 -43.51 26.48
CA ASP A 365 -22.76 -43.53 26.48
C ASP A 365 -22.15 -42.77 25.30
N GLN A 366 -22.71 -42.95 24.11
CA GLN A 366 -22.18 -42.30 22.89
C GLN A 366 -22.84 -40.96 22.61
N TRP A 367 -24.19 -40.90 22.73
CA TRP A 367 -24.96 -39.71 22.33
C TRP A 367 -25.32 -38.79 23.48
N LYS A 368 -24.90 -39.12 24.70
CA LYS A 368 -25.00 -38.31 25.92
C LYS A 368 -26.41 -37.86 26.27
N PHE A 369 -27.45 -38.62 25.87
CA PHE A 369 -28.78 -38.46 26.41
C PHE A 369 -28.80 -38.88 27.90
N THR A 370 -29.68 -38.31 28.69
CA THR A 370 -29.88 -38.79 30.04
C THR A 370 -30.51 -40.19 30.02
N LYS A 371 -30.31 -40.98 31.10
CA LYS A 371 -30.90 -42.30 31.19
C LYS A 371 -32.42 -42.24 31.08
N GLU A 372 -33.05 -41.21 31.65
CA GLU A 372 -34.49 -40.98 31.58
C GLU A 372 -34.95 -40.72 30.13
N GLU A 373 -34.30 -39.78 29.43
CA GLU A 373 -34.60 -39.48 27.99
C GLU A 373 -34.46 -40.73 27.12
N ALA A 374 -33.35 -41.48 27.27
CA ALA A 374 -33.09 -42.69 26.49
C ALA A 374 -34.11 -43.81 26.81
N THR A 375 -34.44 -44.01 28.09
CA THR A 375 -35.42 -45.05 28.49
C THR A 375 -36.81 -44.70 27.95
N ASN A 376 -37.26 -43.46 28.13
CA ASN A 376 -38.58 -43.04 27.65
C ASN A 376 -38.64 -43.06 26.08
N ALA A 377 -37.56 -42.73 25.41
CA ALA A 377 -37.48 -42.78 23.95
C ALA A 377 -37.64 -44.18 23.36
N VAL A 378 -37.13 -45.22 24.06
CA VAL A 378 -37.12 -46.61 23.59
C VAL A 378 -38.32 -47.42 24.12
N LYS A 379 -38.99 -46.93 25.17
CA LYS A 379 -40.05 -47.70 25.87
C LYS A 379 -41.10 -48.27 24.93
N ASP A 380 -41.69 -47.45 24.08
CA ASP A 380 -42.77 -47.87 23.18
C ASP A 380 -42.32 -47.89 21.70
N LEU A 381 -41.01 -47.91 21.46
CA LEU A 381 -40.43 -47.91 20.11
C LEU A 381 -40.71 -49.28 19.47
N LYS A 382 -41.24 -49.23 18.23
CA LYS A 382 -41.46 -50.39 17.39
C LYS A 382 -40.59 -50.23 16.15
N HIS A 383 -39.69 -51.19 15.90
CA HIS A 383 -38.81 -51.21 14.74
C HIS A 383 -38.37 -52.68 14.44
N GLU A 384 -38.26 -53.02 13.16
CA GLU A 384 -37.92 -54.39 12.76
C GLU A 384 -36.54 -54.86 13.24
N ASN A 385 -35.61 -53.93 13.45
CA ASN A 385 -34.25 -54.18 13.95
C ASN A 385 -34.12 -54.05 15.50
N LEU A 386 -35.22 -53.82 16.21
CA LEU A 386 -35.24 -53.84 17.65
C LEU A 386 -35.59 -55.22 18.14
N ILE A 387 -34.69 -55.85 18.88
CA ILE A 387 -34.86 -57.16 19.50
C ILE A 387 -35.10 -56.97 21.01
N ASP A 388 -36.17 -57.66 21.53
CA ASP A 388 -36.52 -57.62 22.94
C ASP A 388 -35.70 -58.61 23.76
#